data_ddef672302f27996a1567f4baaef5ab9
#
_entry.id   ddef672302f27996a1567f4baaef5ab9
#
_cell.length_a   1.000
_cell.length_b   1.000
_cell.length_c   1.000
_cell.angle_alpha   90.00
_cell.angle_beta   90.00
_cell.angle_gamma   90.00
#
_symmetry.space_group_name_H-M   'P 1'
#
loop_
_entity.id
_entity.type
_entity.pdbx_description
1 polymer ?
#
loop_
_entity_poly.entity_id
_entity_poly.type
_entity_poly.pdbx_seq_one_letter_code
_entity_poly.pdbx_strand_id
1 'polypeptide(L)'
;MAVGGTNRHIGRMIAKTAIRQVPVVNAARVDTIDWAQAERDLDAQGCAVLRNLLTPDECRGVAALYPDDAIFRSRIVMGRHGFGRGEYKYFSYPLPHLIADLRPALYARLKGIANRWNEAMGIDIRYPDRHEVFLKRCHDAGQTRPTPLLLQYEAGDFNCLHQDLYGEHVFPLQVAILLSEPGRDFEGGEFVLTEQRPRMQSRAEVVPLRQGDAVAFAVHVRPVQGTRGAYRVNMRHGVSRLRSGRRHTVGVIFHDAK
;
A
#
# COMPACT_ATOMS: atom_id res chain seq x y z
N MET A 1 73.25 -10.76 16.00
CA MET A 1 72.23 -11.78 15.95
C MET A 1 70.91 -11.10 15.77
N ALA A 2 70.32 -11.19 14.59
CA ALA A 2 69.06 -10.57 14.23
C ALA A 2 67.90 -11.57 14.48
N VAL A 3 66.83 -11.14 15.11
CA VAL A 3 65.56 -11.89 15.19
C VAL A 3 64.48 -11.04 14.56
N GLY A 4 64.02 -11.52 13.41
CA GLY A 4 62.95 -10.88 12.65
C GLY A 4 61.56 -11.17 13.25
N GLY A 5 60.79 -10.11 13.40
CA GLY A 5 59.36 -10.18 13.77
C GLY A 5 58.49 -10.06 12.52
N THR A 6 57.81 -11.14 12.18
CA THR A 6 56.83 -11.20 11.06
C THR A 6 55.51 -10.58 11.49
N ASN A 7 55.21 -9.45 10.90
CA ASN A 7 53.92 -8.77 11.05
C ASN A 7 52.89 -9.46 10.14
N ARG A 8 51.94 -10.23 10.70
CA ARG A 8 50.78 -10.79 9.98
C ARG A 8 49.66 -9.75 9.96
N HIS A 9 49.50 -9.10 8.80
CA HIS A 9 48.29 -8.34 8.49
C HIS A 9 47.12 -9.31 8.27
N ILE A 10 46.21 -9.36 9.23
CA ILE A 10 44.91 -10.02 9.08
C ILE A 10 43.99 -9.03 8.36
N GLY A 11 43.91 -9.19 7.05
CA GLY A 11 42.92 -8.48 6.23
C GLY A 11 41.49 -8.94 6.60
N ARG A 12 40.72 -8.08 7.24
CA ARG A 12 39.32 -8.26 7.52
C ARG A 12 38.55 -8.11 6.22
N MET A 13 38.21 -9.23 5.58
CA MET A 13 37.27 -9.24 4.45
C MET A 13 35.91 -8.80 4.95
N ILE A 14 35.52 -7.58 4.59
CA ILE A 14 34.15 -7.11 4.73
C ILE A 14 33.33 -7.85 3.68
N ALA A 15 32.54 -8.83 4.10
CA ALA A 15 31.57 -9.49 3.24
C ALA A 15 30.56 -8.43 2.78
N LYS A 16 30.61 -8.05 1.51
CA LYS A 16 29.54 -7.29 0.85
C LYS A 16 28.30 -8.17 0.88
N THR A 17 27.36 -7.83 1.74
CA THR A 17 26.02 -8.42 1.75
C THR A 17 25.42 -8.15 0.38
N ALA A 18 25.28 -9.19 -0.41
CA ALA A 18 24.60 -9.12 -1.71
C ALA A 18 23.14 -8.70 -1.41
N ILE A 19 22.78 -7.49 -1.79
CA ILE A 19 21.38 -7.06 -1.81
C ILE A 19 20.68 -8.07 -2.72
N ARG A 20 19.83 -8.91 -2.12
CA ARG A 20 18.96 -9.82 -2.86
C ARG A 20 18.14 -8.96 -3.82
N GLN A 21 18.44 -9.02 -5.10
CA GLN A 21 17.65 -8.34 -6.13
C GLN A 21 16.25 -8.94 -6.10
N VAL A 22 15.28 -8.18 -5.59
CA VAL A 22 13.86 -8.48 -5.79
C VAL A 22 13.62 -8.35 -7.30
N PRO A 23 13.01 -9.34 -7.97
CA PRO A 23 12.78 -9.28 -9.41
C PRO A 23 12.11 -7.97 -9.80
N VAL A 24 12.55 -7.35 -10.89
CA VAL A 24 11.94 -6.13 -11.44
C VAL A 24 10.54 -6.50 -11.91
N VAL A 25 9.50 -5.88 -11.31
CA VAL A 25 8.15 -5.98 -11.85
C VAL A 25 8.16 -5.33 -13.21
N ASN A 26 7.84 -6.09 -14.22
CA ASN A 26 7.57 -5.50 -15.52
C ASN A 26 6.30 -4.65 -15.38
N ALA A 27 6.39 -3.32 -15.57
CA ALA A 27 5.25 -2.39 -15.62
C ALA A 27 4.14 -2.91 -16.57
N ALA A 28 4.53 -3.72 -17.55
CA ALA A 28 3.62 -4.45 -18.42
C ALA A 28 2.58 -5.31 -17.68
N ARG A 29 2.84 -5.78 -16.44
CA ARG A 29 1.84 -6.55 -15.68
C ARG A 29 0.68 -5.69 -15.20
N VAL A 30 0.94 -4.43 -14.86
CA VAL A 30 -0.13 -3.47 -14.54
C VAL A 30 -1.03 -3.27 -15.75
N ASP A 31 -0.47 -3.35 -16.96
CA ASP A 31 -1.22 -3.21 -18.22
C ASP A 31 -2.08 -4.43 -18.57
N THR A 32 -1.80 -5.61 -18.00
CA THR A 32 -2.63 -6.83 -18.19
C THR A 32 -3.89 -6.87 -17.32
N ILE A 33 -4.03 -5.97 -16.36
CA ILE A 33 -5.24 -5.86 -15.52
C ILE A 33 -6.43 -5.40 -16.38
N ASP A 34 -7.60 -5.99 -16.15
CA ASP A 34 -8.85 -5.50 -16.72
C ASP A 34 -9.28 -4.20 -16.03
N TRP A 35 -8.68 -3.10 -16.48
CA TRP A 35 -8.96 -1.77 -15.92
C TRP A 35 -10.39 -1.31 -16.16
N ALA A 36 -11.04 -1.77 -17.25
CA ALA A 36 -12.42 -1.43 -17.48
C ALA A 36 -13.35 -2.06 -16.42
N GLN A 37 -13.07 -3.31 -16.02
CA GLN A 37 -13.80 -3.93 -14.91
C GLN A 37 -13.44 -3.27 -13.58
N ALA A 38 -12.15 -3.00 -13.32
CA ALA A 38 -11.72 -2.34 -12.10
C ALA A 38 -12.36 -0.95 -11.91
N GLU A 39 -12.51 -0.17 -12.97
CA GLU A 39 -13.24 1.11 -12.94
C GLU A 39 -14.70 0.93 -12.56
N ARG A 40 -15.39 -0.03 -13.18
CA ARG A 40 -16.80 -0.34 -12.83
C ARG A 40 -16.95 -0.73 -11.36
N ASP A 41 -16.06 -1.57 -10.86
CA ASP A 41 -16.09 -2.03 -9.47
C ASP A 41 -15.81 -0.88 -8.48
N LEU A 42 -14.83 -0.02 -8.77
CA LEU A 42 -14.54 1.17 -7.99
C LEU A 42 -15.74 2.12 -7.95
N ASP A 43 -16.38 2.38 -9.09
CA ASP A 43 -17.57 3.23 -9.16
C ASP A 43 -18.77 2.60 -8.43
N ALA A 44 -18.94 1.28 -8.49
CA ALA A 44 -20.06 0.58 -7.87
C ALA A 44 -19.93 0.44 -6.34
N GLN A 45 -18.75 0.07 -5.85
CA GLN A 45 -18.56 -0.36 -4.46
C GLN A 45 -17.36 0.29 -3.73
N GLY A 46 -16.58 1.12 -4.42
CA GLY A 46 -15.44 1.83 -3.84
C GLY A 46 -14.18 1.00 -3.71
N CYS A 47 -14.16 -0.21 -4.25
CA CYS A 47 -12.96 -1.04 -4.35
C CYS A 47 -13.00 -1.93 -5.60
N ALA A 48 -11.82 -2.36 -6.04
CA ALA A 48 -11.64 -3.31 -7.13
C ALA A 48 -10.49 -4.26 -6.83
N VAL A 49 -10.65 -5.55 -7.13
CA VAL A 49 -9.59 -6.54 -6.98
C VAL A 49 -8.76 -6.59 -8.27
N LEU A 50 -7.47 -6.34 -8.13
CA LEU A 50 -6.47 -6.44 -9.19
C LEU A 50 -5.79 -7.80 -9.06
N ARG A 51 -6.20 -8.77 -9.88
CA ARG A 51 -5.75 -10.16 -9.77
C ARG A 51 -4.32 -10.35 -10.22
N ASN A 52 -3.56 -11.17 -9.49
CA ASN A 52 -2.21 -11.61 -9.84
C ASN A 52 -1.26 -10.43 -10.15
N LEU A 53 -1.37 -9.32 -9.40
CA LEU A 53 -0.49 -8.16 -9.58
C LEU A 53 0.96 -8.51 -9.27
N LEU A 54 1.20 -9.39 -8.29
CA LEU A 54 2.51 -9.95 -7.97
C LEU A 54 2.53 -11.47 -8.13
N THR A 55 3.68 -12.01 -8.52
CA THR A 55 3.92 -13.45 -8.44
C THR A 55 4.18 -13.88 -7.00
N PRO A 56 4.02 -15.19 -6.67
CA PRO A 56 4.36 -15.70 -5.34
C PRO A 56 5.82 -15.44 -4.95
N ASP A 57 6.77 -15.45 -5.90
CA ASP A 57 8.18 -15.17 -5.63
C ASP A 57 8.40 -13.69 -5.27
N GLU A 58 7.77 -12.77 -5.97
CA GLU A 58 7.80 -11.35 -5.65
C GLU A 58 7.17 -11.08 -4.29
N CYS A 59 6.04 -11.72 -3.98
CA CYS A 59 5.41 -11.63 -2.67
C CYS A 59 6.35 -12.06 -1.54
N ARG A 60 7.01 -13.23 -1.71
CA ARG A 60 8.00 -13.71 -0.74
C ARG A 60 9.20 -12.77 -0.62
N GLY A 61 9.68 -12.25 -1.75
CA GLY A 61 10.79 -11.29 -1.78
C GLY A 61 10.49 -10.01 -1.00
N VAL A 62 9.31 -9.45 -1.21
CA VAL A 62 8.89 -8.23 -0.48
C VAL A 62 8.65 -8.52 1.01
N ALA A 63 7.96 -9.62 1.35
CA ALA A 63 7.73 -9.99 2.75
C ALA A 63 9.05 -10.21 3.52
N ALA A 64 10.08 -10.77 2.84
CA ALA A 64 11.40 -11.00 3.40
C ALA A 64 12.20 -9.71 3.70
N LEU A 65 11.73 -8.55 3.23
CA LEU A 65 12.33 -7.24 3.57
C LEU A 65 11.97 -6.78 4.99
N TYR A 66 10.91 -7.33 5.60
CA TYR A 66 10.38 -6.83 6.86
C TYR A 66 11.41 -6.77 8.01
N PRO A 67 12.33 -7.73 8.19
CA PRO A 67 13.34 -7.69 9.25
C PRO A 67 14.46 -6.64 9.04
N ASP A 68 14.63 -6.11 7.83
CA ASP A 68 15.70 -5.15 7.52
C ASP A 68 15.27 -3.72 7.87
N ASP A 69 15.56 -3.30 9.11
CA ASP A 69 15.20 -1.96 9.60
C ASP A 69 15.87 -0.82 8.81
N ALA A 70 16.98 -1.08 8.10
CA ALA A 70 17.75 -0.04 7.40
C ALA A 70 16.99 0.57 6.20
N ILE A 71 16.03 -0.16 5.62
CA ILE A 71 15.25 0.31 4.47
C ILE A 71 13.96 1.04 4.88
N PHE A 72 13.67 1.15 6.17
CA PHE A 72 12.48 1.79 6.69
C PHE A 72 12.82 3.09 7.45
N ARG A 73 12.00 4.12 7.24
CA ARG A 73 12.12 5.40 7.94
C ARG A 73 11.48 5.39 9.33
N SER A 74 10.51 4.51 9.55
CA SER A 74 9.80 4.41 10.82
C SER A 74 9.05 3.10 10.96
N ARG A 75 8.90 2.64 12.21
CA ARG A 75 8.08 1.50 12.63
C ARG A 75 6.96 1.99 13.54
N ILE A 76 5.74 1.59 13.26
CA ILE A 76 4.54 1.95 14.03
C ILE A 76 3.99 0.68 14.67
N VAL A 77 3.88 0.69 15.99
CA VAL A 77 3.18 -0.36 16.76
C VAL A 77 1.75 0.14 17.01
N MET A 78 0.77 -0.45 16.32
CA MET A 78 -0.61 0.05 16.24
C MET A 78 -1.27 0.21 17.61
N GLY A 79 -1.01 -0.70 18.54
CA GLY A 79 -1.57 -0.67 19.88
C GLY A 79 -1.20 0.57 20.72
N ARG A 80 -0.10 1.25 20.36
CA ARG A 80 0.32 2.50 21.03
C ARG A 80 -0.49 3.72 20.60
N HIS A 81 -1.22 3.61 19.49
CA HIS A 81 -1.94 4.72 18.87
C HIS A 81 -3.45 4.48 18.77
N GLY A 82 -3.95 3.34 19.30
CA GLY A 82 -5.37 2.99 19.15
C GLY A 82 -5.77 2.58 17.74
N PHE A 83 -4.81 2.26 16.87
CA PHE A 83 -5.06 1.88 15.46
C PHE A 83 -5.48 0.41 15.32
N GLY A 84 -5.40 -0.38 16.36
CA GLY A 84 -5.62 -1.81 16.39
C GLY A 84 -4.47 -2.53 17.07
N ARG A 85 -4.12 -3.71 16.58
CA ARG A 85 -3.01 -4.53 17.06
C ARG A 85 -2.23 -5.06 15.87
N GLY A 86 -0.91 -5.07 15.96
CA GLY A 86 0.03 -5.39 14.89
C GLY A 86 1.00 -4.24 14.66
N GLU A 87 1.76 -4.32 13.59
CA GLU A 87 2.76 -3.31 13.28
C GLU A 87 2.95 -3.12 11.77
N TYR A 88 3.45 -1.95 11.41
CA TYR A 88 3.87 -1.65 10.07
C TYR A 88 5.09 -0.74 10.02
N LYS A 89 5.80 -0.77 8.90
CA LYS A 89 6.99 0.03 8.65
C LYS A 89 6.83 0.80 7.35
N TYR A 90 7.06 2.13 7.41
CA TYR A 90 7.15 2.96 6.20
C TYR A 90 8.53 2.83 5.58
N PHE A 91 8.59 2.58 4.28
CA PHE A 91 9.87 2.56 3.56
C PHE A 91 10.56 3.93 3.59
N SER A 92 11.90 3.91 3.51
CA SER A 92 12.74 5.07 3.22
C SER A 92 12.86 5.28 1.72
N TYR A 93 13.27 6.47 1.29
CA TYR A 93 13.86 6.64 -0.03
C TYR A 93 15.34 6.23 -0.04
N PRO A 94 15.85 5.59 -1.11
CA PRO A 94 15.09 5.10 -2.27
C PRO A 94 14.17 3.94 -1.92
N LEU A 95 12.99 3.89 -2.52
CA LEU A 95 12.06 2.77 -2.36
C LEU A 95 12.66 1.48 -2.94
N PRO A 96 12.31 0.29 -2.44
CA PRO A 96 12.62 -0.97 -3.12
C PRO A 96 12.12 -0.93 -4.56
N HIS A 97 12.92 -1.43 -5.51
CA HIS A 97 12.68 -1.31 -6.96
C HIS A 97 11.25 -1.68 -7.35
N LEU A 98 10.76 -2.83 -6.88
CA LEU A 98 9.41 -3.28 -7.16
C LEU A 98 8.34 -2.24 -6.77
N ILE A 99 8.48 -1.61 -5.61
CA ILE A 99 7.54 -0.58 -5.13
C ILE A 99 7.72 0.72 -5.90
N ALA A 100 8.97 1.07 -6.23
CA ALA A 100 9.30 2.24 -7.03
C ALA A 100 8.67 2.19 -8.44
N ASP A 101 8.62 1.00 -9.05
CA ASP A 101 8.05 0.78 -10.37
C ASP A 101 6.51 0.69 -10.32
N LEU A 102 5.95 -0.02 -9.33
CA LEU A 102 4.50 -0.17 -9.19
C LEU A 102 3.78 1.15 -8.90
N ARG A 103 4.36 1.98 -8.05
CA ARG A 103 3.71 3.22 -7.59
C ARG A 103 3.31 4.15 -8.74
N PRO A 104 4.19 4.55 -9.67
CA PRO A 104 3.81 5.37 -10.82
C PRO A 104 2.94 4.63 -11.84
N ALA A 105 3.13 3.32 -12.04
CA ALA A 105 2.34 2.54 -12.99
C ALA A 105 0.86 2.44 -12.55
N LEU A 106 0.60 2.16 -11.27
CA LEU A 106 -0.75 2.13 -10.69
C LEU A 106 -1.37 3.53 -10.67
N TYR A 107 -0.59 4.57 -10.31
CA TYR A 107 -1.06 5.95 -10.36
C TYR A 107 -1.57 6.33 -11.75
N ALA A 108 -0.84 6.00 -12.81
CA ALA A 108 -1.20 6.30 -14.19
C ALA A 108 -2.57 5.73 -14.57
N ARG A 109 -2.96 4.57 -14.02
CA ARG A 109 -4.27 3.94 -14.23
C ARG A 109 -5.37 4.54 -13.35
N LEU A 110 -5.05 4.91 -12.12
CA LEU A 110 -6.03 5.36 -11.12
C LEU A 110 -6.33 6.88 -11.20
N LYS A 111 -5.42 7.69 -11.76
CA LYS A 111 -5.59 9.16 -11.81
C LYS A 111 -6.85 9.60 -12.56
N GLY A 112 -7.23 8.89 -13.64
CA GLY A 112 -8.43 9.19 -14.42
C GLY A 112 -9.69 9.03 -13.57
N ILE A 113 -9.76 7.94 -12.80
CA ILE A 113 -10.86 7.65 -11.86
C ILE A 113 -10.91 8.72 -10.76
N ALA A 114 -9.76 9.05 -10.17
CA ALA A 114 -9.64 10.08 -9.13
C ALA A 114 -10.12 11.45 -9.62
N ASN A 115 -9.75 11.86 -10.83
CA ASN A 115 -10.18 13.12 -11.43
C ASN A 115 -11.68 13.14 -11.72
N ARG A 116 -12.23 12.06 -12.28
CA ARG A 116 -13.65 11.90 -12.55
C ARG A 116 -14.48 11.92 -11.25
N TRP A 117 -13.97 11.29 -10.19
CA TRP A 117 -14.62 11.32 -8.89
C TRP A 117 -14.63 12.72 -8.27
N ASN A 118 -13.50 13.43 -8.34
CA ASN A 118 -13.45 14.81 -7.86
C ASN A 118 -14.41 15.70 -8.61
N GLU A 119 -14.49 15.58 -9.93
CA GLU A 119 -15.45 16.32 -10.76
C GLU A 119 -16.91 16.03 -10.34
N ALA A 120 -17.28 14.76 -10.22
CA ALA A 120 -18.61 14.34 -9.80
C ALA A 120 -18.98 14.84 -8.38
N MET A 121 -17.98 15.05 -7.52
CA MET A 121 -18.16 15.57 -6.15
C MET A 121 -18.05 17.11 -6.06
N GLY A 122 -17.80 17.82 -7.16
CA GLY A 122 -17.58 19.27 -7.16
C GLY A 122 -16.29 19.67 -6.43
N ILE A 123 -15.23 18.86 -6.54
CA ILE A 123 -13.90 19.12 -5.98
C ILE A 123 -12.99 19.60 -7.10
N ASP A 124 -12.40 20.80 -6.97
CA ASP A 124 -11.58 21.43 -8.03
C ASP A 124 -10.18 20.83 -8.19
N ILE A 125 -9.76 19.95 -7.25
CA ILE A 125 -8.44 19.31 -7.31
C ILE A 125 -8.39 18.36 -8.50
N ARG A 126 -7.33 18.51 -9.33
CA ARG A 126 -7.02 17.61 -10.45
C ARG A 126 -5.61 17.07 -10.31
N TYR A 127 -5.48 15.77 -10.51
CA TYR A 127 -4.22 15.04 -10.45
C TYR A 127 -3.55 15.05 -11.82
N PRO A 128 -2.25 15.40 -11.88
CA PRO A 128 -1.50 15.48 -13.15
C PRO A 128 -1.30 14.11 -13.78
N ASP A 129 -0.90 14.10 -15.06
CA ASP A 129 -0.71 12.87 -15.82
C ASP A 129 0.40 11.98 -15.26
N ARG A 130 1.48 12.58 -14.78
CA ARG A 130 2.66 11.89 -14.29
C ARG A 130 2.74 11.95 -12.77
N HIS A 131 3.00 10.80 -12.14
CA HIS A 131 3.09 10.67 -10.69
C HIS A 131 4.18 11.58 -10.08
N GLU A 132 5.32 11.71 -10.75
CA GLU A 132 6.40 12.58 -10.30
C GLU A 132 6.02 14.06 -10.19
N VAL A 133 5.12 14.52 -11.08
CA VAL A 133 4.59 15.89 -11.02
C VAL A 133 3.67 16.05 -9.81
N PHE A 134 2.90 15.01 -9.48
CA PHE A 134 2.07 15.00 -8.27
C PHE A 134 2.95 14.95 -7.00
N LEU A 135 3.99 14.10 -6.97
CA LEU A 135 4.94 14.05 -5.85
C LEU A 135 5.68 15.38 -5.68
N LYS A 136 6.07 16.05 -6.78
CA LYS A 136 6.65 17.38 -6.68
C LYS A 136 5.71 18.36 -5.98
N ARG A 137 4.41 18.33 -6.31
CA ARG A 137 3.39 19.16 -5.62
C ARG A 137 3.32 18.84 -4.12
N CYS A 138 3.39 17.55 -3.75
CA CYS A 138 3.46 17.12 -2.35
C CYS A 138 4.71 17.70 -1.66
N HIS A 139 5.89 17.55 -2.30
CA HIS A 139 7.16 18.02 -1.75
C HIS A 139 7.22 19.55 -1.60
N ASP A 140 6.69 20.28 -2.56
CA ASP A 140 6.59 21.76 -2.49
C ASP A 140 5.73 22.22 -1.29
N ALA A 141 4.76 21.39 -0.85
CA ALA A 141 3.94 21.62 0.35
C ALA A 141 4.56 21.01 1.65
N GLY A 142 5.80 20.55 1.60
CA GLY A 142 6.51 19.96 2.75
C GLY A 142 6.16 18.51 3.05
N GLN A 143 5.40 17.83 2.16
CA GLN A 143 5.10 16.40 2.27
C GLN A 143 6.20 15.59 1.56
N THR A 144 7.31 15.35 2.25
CA THR A 144 8.53 14.75 1.68
C THR A 144 8.82 13.33 2.15
N ARG A 145 8.03 12.83 3.12
CA ARG A 145 8.25 11.50 3.72
C ARG A 145 7.50 10.44 2.91
N PRO A 146 8.18 9.41 2.35
CA PRO A 146 7.54 8.35 1.58
C PRO A 146 6.51 7.60 2.42
N THR A 147 5.38 7.29 1.81
CA THR A 147 4.24 6.66 2.46
C THR A 147 4.01 5.19 2.10
N PRO A 148 4.61 4.59 1.07
CA PRO A 148 4.52 3.14 0.91
C PRO A 148 5.01 2.41 2.17
N LEU A 149 4.30 1.35 2.56
CA LEU A 149 4.52 0.68 3.83
C LEU A 149 4.39 -0.84 3.71
N LEU A 150 5.06 -1.55 4.59
CA LEU A 150 4.97 -2.99 4.75
C LEU A 150 4.37 -3.31 6.12
N LEU A 151 3.23 -4.02 6.12
CA LEU A 151 2.48 -4.39 7.32
C LEU A 151 2.74 -5.87 7.65
N GLN A 152 2.85 -6.16 8.93
CA GLN A 152 2.92 -7.51 9.48
C GLN A 152 1.88 -7.69 10.58
N TYR A 153 1.13 -8.79 10.49
CA TYR A 153 0.15 -9.20 11.48
C TYR A 153 0.44 -10.63 11.93
N GLU A 154 0.26 -10.89 13.22
CA GLU A 154 0.32 -12.22 13.85
C GLU A 154 -1.05 -12.58 14.46
N ALA A 155 -1.19 -13.80 14.96
CA ALA A 155 -2.44 -14.25 15.58
C ALA A 155 -2.94 -13.28 16.66
N GLY A 156 -4.19 -12.85 16.54
CA GLY A 156 -4.84 -11.86 17.40
C GLY A 156 -4.72 -10.42 16.93
N ASP A 157 -3.91 -10.12 15.92
CA ASP A 157 -3.74 -8.78 15.36
C ASP A 157 -4.90 -8.39 14.44
N PHE A 158 -5.15 -7.09 14.33
CA PHE A 158 -6.21 -6.50 13.50
C PHE A 158 -5.90 -5.01 13.25
N ASN A 159 -6.53 -4.41 12.24
CA ASN A 159 -6.48 -2.97 12.03
C ASN A 159 -7.88 -2.38 12.12
N CYS A 160 -8.06 -1.40 13.00
CA CYS A 160 -9.32 -0.70 13.13
C CYS A 160 -9.73 -0.02 11.83
N LEU A 161 -11.03 0.17 11.64
CA LEU A 161 -11.56 0.90 10.49
C LEU A 161 -11.11 2.37 10.54
N HIS A 162 -10.35 2.82 9.53
CA HIS A 162 -9.74 4.13 9.49
C HIS A 162 -9.74 4.72 8.06
N GLN A 163 -9.18 5.91 7.94
CA GLN A 163 -8.95 6.65 6.71
C GLN A 163 -7.51 7.18 6.74
N ASP A 164 -6.77 7.01 5.65
CA ASP A 164 -5.39 7.48 5.55
C ASP A 164 -5.33 8.88 4.92
N LEU A 165 -5.31 9.91 5.75
CA LEU A 165 -5.31 11.31 5.34
C LEU A 165 -4.01 11.97 5.84
N TYR A 166 -2.94 11.94 5.01
CA TYR A 166 -1.62 12.44 5.38
C TYR A 166 -1.25 13.72 4.63
N GLY A 167 -1.48 14.87 5.26
CA GLY A 167 -1.11 16.18 4.72
C GLY A 167 -2.19 16.85 3.89
N GLU A 168 -1.80 17.87 3.13
CA GLU A 168 -2.69 18.73 2.35
C GLU A 168 -3.08 18.09 1.01
N HIS A 169 -2.07 17.46 0.35
CA HIS A 169 -2.25 16.78 -0.92
C HIS A 169 -2.45 15.30 -0.70
N VAL A 170 -3.69 14.84 -0.84
CA VAL A 170 -4.07 13.43 -0.67
C VAL A 170 -4.60 12.89 -2.00
N PHE A 171 -4.10 11.73 -2.42
CA PHE A 171 -4.69 10.99 -3.53
C PHE A 171 -5.84 10.12 -3.01
N PRO A 172 -7.04 10.13 -3.63
CA PRO A 172 -8.24 9.55 -3.02
C PRO A 172 -8.32 8.03 -3.09
N LEU A 173 -7.40 7.38 -3.77
CA LEU A 173 -7.32 5.94 -3.94
C LEU A 173 -5.99 5.42 -3.40
N GLN A 174 -6.01 4.21 -2.86
CA GLN A 174 -4.82 3.46 -2.43
C GLN A 174 -4.88 2.05 -2.99
N VAL A 175 -3.74 1.35 -2.92
CA VAL A 175 -3.64 -0.06 -3.28
C VAL A 175 -3.00 -0.83 -2.13
N ALA A 176 -3.62 -1.94 -1.73
CA ALA A 176 -3.04 -2.88 -0.78
C ALA A 176 -2.84 -4.23 -1.48
N ILE A 177 -1.64 -4.80 -1.37
CA ILE A 177 -1.23 -6.05 -2.04
C ILE A 177 -1.03 -7.12 -0.98
N LEU A 178 -1.76 -8.23 -1.05
CA LEU A 178 -1.62 -9.35 -0.13
C LEU A 178 -0.39 -10.19 -0.51
N LEU A 179 0.56 -10.32 0.42
CA LEU A 179 1.81 -11.04 0.19
C LEU A 179 1.78 -12.48 0.71
N SER A 180 0.88 -12.80 1.63
CA SER A 180 0.73 -14.11 2.26
C SER A 180 -0.45 -14.88 1.66
N GLU A 181 -0.39 -16.22 1.66
CA GLU A 181 -1.45 -17.08 1.12
C GLU A 181 -2.49 -17.42 2.19
N PRO A 182 -3.77 -17.01 2.02
CA PRO A 182 -4.85 -17.40 2.93
C PRO A 182 -5.02 -18.91 3.02
N GLY A 183 -5.26 -19.42 4.25
CA GLY A 183 -5.44 -20.86 4.51
C GLY A 183 -4.13 -21.65 4.60
N ARG A 184 -3.00 -21.09 4.16
CA ARG A 184 -1.66 -21.70 4.29
C ARG A 184 -0.79 -20.93 5.27
N ASP A 185 -0.64 -19.63 5.09
CA ASP A 185 0.24 -18.78 5.89
C ASP A 185 -0.51 -18.16 7.08
N PHE A 186 -1.84 -17.98 6.94
CA PHE A 186 -2.69 -17.37 7.97
C PHE A 186 -4.17 -17.71 7.76
N GLU A 187 -4.98 -17.48 8.81
CA GLU A 187 -6.45 -17.53 8.80
C GLU A 187 -7.04 -16.25 9.42
N GLY A 188 -8.20 -15.81 8.94
CA GLY A 188 -8.78 -14.51 9.29
C GLY A 188 -8.05 -13.39 8.60
N GLY A 189 -8.03 -12.20 9.19
CA GLY A 189 -7.26 -11.07 8.65
C GLY A 189 -7.75 -10.59 7.28
N GLU A 190 -9.04 -10.71 7.01
CA GLU A 190 -9.68 -10.25 5.78
C GLU A 190 -9.54 -8.74 5.65
N PHE A 191 -9.33 -8.25 4.43
CA PHE A 191 -9.43 -6.83 4.13
C PHE A 191 -10.90 -6.41 4.12
N VAL A 192 -11.25 -5.43 4.93
CA VAL A 192 -12.63 -4.99 5.14
C VAL A 192 -12.75 -3.52 4.78
N LEU A 193 -13.81 -3.18 4.05
CA LEU A 193 -14.25 -1.82 3.79
C LEU A 193 -15.59 -1.57 4.45
N THR A 194 -15.86 -0.32 4.82
CA THR A 194 -17.21 0.11 5.17
C THR A 194 -17.60 1.33 4.35
N GLU A 195 -18.82 1.33 3.87
CA GLU A 195 -19.46 2.46 3.21
C GLU A 195 -20.54 3.04 4.13
N GLN A 196 -20.44 4.34 4.40
CA GLN A 196 -21.42 5.08 5.18
C GLN A 196 -22.11 6.10 4.28
N ARG A 197 -23.38 5.85 3.96
CA ARG A 197 -24.25 6.81 3.27
C ARG A 197 -24.87 7.79 4.28
N PRO A 198 -25.17 9.02 3.85
CA PRO A 198 -25.88 9.98 4.72
C PRO A 198 -27.18 9.39 5.27
N ARG A 199 -27.37 9.47 6.59
CA ARG A 199 -28.56 9.01 7.33
C ARG A 199 -28.87 7.51 7.21
N MET A 200 -27.90 6.68 6.86
CA MET A 200 -28.06 5.23 6.73
C MET A 200 -27.05 4.50 7.63
N GLN A 201 -27.32 3.22 7.89
CA GLN A 201 -26.38 2.30 8.53
C GLN A 201 -25.15 2.09 7.64
N SER A 202 -24.00 1.81 8.24
CA SER A 202 -22.79 1.44 7.50
C SER A 202 -22.93 0.04 6.90
N ARG A 203 -22.54 -0.11 5.65
CA ARG A 203 -22.42 -1.40 4.97
C ARG A 203 -20.97 -1.86 5.01
N ALA A 204 -20.73 -3.09 5.43
CA ALA A 204 -19.42 -3.71 5.34
C ALA A 204 -19.26 -4.48 4.02
N GLU A 205 -18.03 -4.46 3.49
CA GLU A 205 -17.59 -5.26 2.35
C GLU A 205 -16.32 -6.02 2.76
N VAL A 206 -16.32 -7.33 2.59
CA VAL A 206 -15.15 -8.19 2.79
C VAL A 206 -14.55 -8.50 1.43
N VAL A 207 -13.31 -8.06 1.20
CA VAL A 207 -12.65 -8.22 -0.11
C VAL A 207 -11.83 -9.50 -0.12
N PRO A 208 -12.21 -10.51 -0.95
CA PRO A 208 -11.49 -11.77 -1.04
C PRO A 208 -10.22 -11.60 -1.86
N LEU A 209 -9.06 -11.68 -1.20
CA LEU A 209 -7.74 -11.62 -1.83
C LEU A 209 -7.02 -12.97 -1.71
N ARG A 210 -6.26 -13.33 -2.73
CA ARG A 210 -5.25 -14.40 -2.73
C ARG A 210 -3.86 -13.79 -2.69
N GLN A 211 -2.84 -14.61 -2.45
CA GLN A 211 -1.45 -14.15 -2.55
C GLN A 211 -1.16 -13.52 -3.92
N GLY A 212 -0.60 -12.32 -3.93
CA GLY A 212 -0.30 -11.57 -5.15
C GLY A 212 -1.44 -10.74 -5.71
N ASP A 213 -2.68 -10.93 -5.21
CA ASP A 213 -3.77 -10.02 -5.53
C ASP A 213 -3.60 -8.69 -4.80
N ALA A 214 -4.11 -7.63 -5.43
CA ALA A 214 -4.22 -6.34 -4.79
C ALA A 214 -5.67 -5.88 -4.75
N VAL A 215 -5.98 -4.97 -3.84
CA VAL A 215 -7.23 -4.20 -3.85
C VAL A 215 -6.89 -2.73 -4.04
N ALA A 216 -7.46 -2.10 -5.07
CA ALA A 216 -7.54 -0.66 -5.18
C ALA A 216 -8.82 -0.19 -4.49
N PHE A 217 -8.76 0.86 -3.67
CA PHE A 217 -9.90 1.26 -2.85
C PHE A 217 -9.92 2.76 -2.54
N ALA A 218 -11.13 3.27 -2.27
CA ALA A 218 -11.36 4.63 -1.84
C ALA A 218 -10.90 4.82 -0.38
N VAL A 219 -10.05 5.82 -0.16
CA VAL A 219 -9.47 6.11 1.17
C VAL A 219 -10.45 6.78 2.11
N HIS A 220 -11.23 7.74 1.59
CA HIS A 220 -12.05 8.63 2.42
C HIS A 220 -13.48 8.76 1.88
N VAL A 221 -13.64 9.34 0.71
CA VAL A 221 -14.95 9.56 0.09
C VAL A 221 -14.94 9.12 -1.36
N ARG A 222 -16.12 8.70 -1.85
CA ARG A 222 -16.37 8.47 -3.25
C ARG A 222 -17.73 9.02 -3.65
N PRO A 223 -17.95 9.34 -4.94
CA PRO A 223 -19.27 9.71 -5.42
C PRO A 223 -20.17 8.47 -5.55
N VAL A 224 -21.44 8.63 -5.27
CA VAL A 224 -22.49 7.69 -5.62
C VAL A 224 -23.56 8.44 -6.39
N GLN A 225 -23.96 7.88 -7.54
CA GLN A 225 -25.02 8.46 -8.34
C GLN A 225 -26.37 8.25 -7.66
N GLY A 226 -27.06 9.33 -7.37
CA GLY A 226 -28.43 9.36 -6.87
C GLY A 226 -29.41 9.90 -7.90
N THR A 227 -30.67 9.96 -7.55
CA THR A 227 -31.76 10.47 -8.45
C THR A 227 -31.64 11.97 -8.74
N ARG A 228 -30.97 12.74 -7.87
CA ARG A 228 -30.79 14.21 -7.99
C ARG A 228 -29.36 14.62 -8.25
N GLY A 229 -28.50 13.72 -8.72
CA GLY A 229 -27.07 13.95 -8.93
C GLY A 229 -26.18 13.12 -8.00
N ALA A 230 -24.87 13.30 -8.12
CA ALA A 230 -23.92 12.59 -7.30
C ALA A 230 -23.91 13.12 -5.86
N TYR A 231 -23.76 12.20 -4.89
CA TYR A 231 -23.54 12.54 -3.49
C TYR A 231 -22.33 11.78 -2.93
N ARG A 232 -21.74 12.28 -1.86
CA ARG A 232 -20.55 11.70 -1.24
C ARG A 232 -20.93 10.63 -0.23
N VAL A 233 -20.25 9.50 -0.24
CA VAL A 233 -20.30 8.49 0.80
C VAL A 233 -18.94 8.37 1.48
N ASN A 234 -18.95 8.14 2.80
CA ASN A 234 -17.71 7.94 3.55
C ASN A 234 -17.29 6.48 3.45
N MET A 235 -16.00 6.27 3.17
CA MET A 235 -15.36 4.98 3.15
C MET A 235 -14.37 4.88 4.30
N ARG A 236 -14.26 3.70 4.89
CA ARG A 236 -13.20 3.32 5.83
C ARG A 236 -12.72 1.93 5.48
N HIS A 237 -11.47 1.64 5.79
CA HIS A 237 -10.89 0.33 5.58
C HIS A 237 -10.18 -0.16 6.83
N GLY A 238 -9.96 -1.46 6.90
CA GLY A 238 -9.29 -2.11 8.01
C GLY A 238 -8.98 -3.57 7.70
N VAL A 239 -8.50 -4.28 8.71
CA VAL A 239 -8.19 -5.70 8.62
C VAL A 239 -8.87 -6.40 9.79
N SER A 240 -9.66 -7.45 9.51
CA SER A 240 -10.30 -8.24 10.55
C SER A 240 -9.26 -8.96 11.41
N ARG A 241 -9.66 -9.50 12.55
CA ARG A 241 -8.74 -10.20 13.45
C ARG A 241 -8.12 -11.42 12.78
N LEU A 242 -6.79 -11.50 12.75
CA LEU A 242 -6.04 -12.68 12.38
C LEU A 242 -6.29 -13.79 13.43
N ARG A 243 -6.70 -14.98 12.99
CA ARG A 243 -6.99 -16.12 13.89
C ARG A 243 -5.74 -16.96 14.13
N SER A 244 -4.95 -17.17 13.09
CA SER A 244 -3.71 -17.94 13.17
C SER A 244 -2.69 -17.48 12.13
N GLY A 245 -1.42 -17.85 12.32
CA GLY A 245 -0.36 -17.63 11.35
C GLY A 245 0.18 -16.22 11.30
N ARG A 246 0.76 -15.85 10.14
CA ARG A 246 1.38 -14.53 9.90
C ARG A 246 0.97 -14.00 8.52
N ARG A 247 0.53 -12.75 8.48
CA ARG A 247 0.06 -12.07 7.28
C ARG A 247 0.91 -10.84 6.98
N HIS A 248 1.41 -10.73 5.73
CA HIS A 248 2.09 -9.55 5.24
C HIS A 248 1.29 -8.87 4.14
N THR A 249 1.35 -7.53 4.09
CA THR A 249 0.69 -6.72 3.06
C THR A 249 1.57 -5.51 2.75
N VAL A 250 1.67 -5.13 1.48
CA VAL A 250 2.23 -3.84 1.05
C VAL A 250 1.10 -2.86 0.81
N GLY A 251 1.20 -1.69 1.43
CA GLY A 251 0.37 -0.53 1.09
C GLY A 251 1.10 0.39 0.13
N VAL A 252 0.46 0.70 -0.99
CA VAL A 252 0.95 1.67 -1.98
C VAL A 252 0.08 2.91 -1.91
N ILE A 253 0.60 3.94 -1.25
CA ILE A 253 0.02 5.27 -1.12
C ILE A 253 0.72 6.17 -2.12
N PHE A 254 -0.03 7.02 -2.82
CA PHE A 254 0.49 7.78 -3.96
C PHE A 254 1.01 9.18 -3.62
N HIS A 255 0.64 9.73 -2.47
CA HIS A 255 1.19 10.98 -1.92
C HIS A 255 2.22 10.70 -0.83
N ASP A 256 3.10 11.65 -0.56
CA ASP A 256 4.01 11.59 0.58
C ASP A 256 3.41 12.35 1.78
N ALA A 257 3.92 12.09 2.99
CA ALA A 257 3.48 12.72 4.24
C ALA A 257 4.42 13.86 4.68
N LYS A 258 3.95 14.68 5.61
CA LYS A 258 4.78 15.71 6.28
C LYS A 258 5.78 15.09 7.24
#